data_19a787a6782d6b2181c4dc253383505b
#
_entry.id   19a787a6782d6b2181c4dc253383505b
#
_cell.length_a   1.000
_cell.length_b   1.000
_cell.length_c   1.000
_cell.angle_alpha   90.00
_cell.angle_beta   90.00
_cell.angle_gamma   90.00
#
_symmetry.space_group_name_H-M   'P 1'
#
loop_
_entity.id
_entity.type
_entity.pdbx_description
1 polymer ?
#
loop_
_entity_poly.entity_id
_entity_poly.type
_entity_poly.pdbx_seq_one_letter_code
_entity_poly.pdbx_strand_id
1 'polypeptide(L)'
;MFKVIILPTAFEDLSRIDKPIAKRVTDKITWLSENLDNITPLPLKGSLSGFYKLKIGDWRALYEADYDEKLITVHKVGHRKEIYK
;
A
#
# COMPACT_ATOMS: atom_id res chain seq x y z
N MET A 1 4.43 2.33 -16.05
CA MET A 1 4.63 2.78 -14.66
C MET A 1 3.34 3.43 -14.14
N PHE A 2 2.94 3.11 -12.93
CA PHE A 2 1.73 3.66 -12.32
C PHE A 2 2.05 4.96 -11.60
N LYS A 3 1.09 5.89 -11.57
CA LYS A 3 1.13 7.02 -10.66
C LYS A 3 0.70 6.53 -9.27
N VAL A 4 1.23 7.16 -8.23
CA VAL A 4 0.87 6.83 -6.85
C VAL A 4 0.27 8.03 -6.16
N ILE A 5 -0.90 7.83 -5.56
CA ILE A 5 -1.52 8.79 -4.65
C ILE A 5 -1.48 8.16 -3.27
N ILE A 6 -0.91 8.88 -2.30
CA ILE A 6 -0.95 8.49 -0.90
C ILE A 6 -1.98 9.36 -0.22
N LEU A 7 -3.10 8.75 0.19
CA LEU A 7 -4.18 9.50 0.82
C LEU A 7 -3.72 10.08 2.17
N PRO A 8 -4.38 11.15 2.63
CA PRO A 8 -4.02 11.76 3.93
C PRO A 8 -3.97 10.77 5.09
N THR A 9 -4.88 9.78 5.11
CA THR A 9 -4.89 8.74 6.15
C THR A 9 -3.61 7.91 6.13
N ALA A 10 -3.17 7.49 4.95
CA ALA A 10 -1.93 6.72 4.80
C ALA A 10 -0.70 7.58 5.08
N PHE A 11 -0.73 8.83 4.64
CA PHE A 11 0.34 9.79 4.92
C PHE A 11 0.51 9.99 6.43
N GLU A 12 -0.60 10.15 7.14
CA GLU A 12 -0.59 10.28 8.60
C GLU A 12 -0.04 9.02 9.26
N ASP A 13 -0.45 7.82 8.79
CA ASP A 13 0.10 6.57 9.29
C ASP A 13 1.63 6.53 9.14
N LEU A 14 2.13 6.90 7.97
CA LEU A 14 3.58 6.93 7.71
C LEU A 14 4.32 7.89 8.64
N SER A 15 3.69 9.01 9.00
CA SER A 15 4.30 10.01 9.88
C SER A 15 4.45 9.51 11.32
N ARG A 16 3.71 8.48 11.70
CA ARG A 16 3.74 7.90 13.05
C ARG A 16 4.67 6.70 13.16
N ILE A 17 5.20 6.22 12.07
CA ILE A 17 6.08 5.06 12.01
C ILE A 17 7.53 5.52 12.11
N ASP A 18 8.39 4.72 12.72
CA ASP A 18 9.84 5.00 12.75
C ASP A 18 10.35 5.28 11.33
N LYS A 19 11.19 6.30 11.20
CA LYS A 19 11.66 6.76 9.89
C LYS A 19 12.27 5.65 9.02
N PRO A 20 13.13 4.76 9.54
CA PRO A 20 13.67 3.68 8.70
C PRO A 20 12.60 2.76 8.16
N ILE A 21 11.57 2.47 8.96
CA ILE A 21 10.45 1.62 8.53
C ILE A 21 9.60 2.36 7.50
N ALA A 22 9.28 3.63 7.76
CA ALA A 22 8.52 4.45 6.82
C ALA A 22 9.22 4.53 5.46
N LYS A 23 10.54 4.67 5.46
CA LYS A 23 11.33 4.67 4.22
C LYS A 23 11.22 3.33 3.49
N ARG A 24 11.30 2.20 4.21
CA ARG A 24 11.15 0.88 3.58
C ARG A 24 9.76 0.73 2.95
N VAL A 25 8.72 1.23 3.62
CA VAL A 25 7.36 1.19 3.09
C VAL A 25 7.25 2.03 1.82
N THR A 26 7.75 3.27 1.84
CA THR A 26 7.68 4.15 0.66
C THR A 26 8.52 3.61 -0.50
N ASP A 27 9.68 3.04 -0.22
CA ASP A 27 10.51 2.40 -1.25
C ASP A 27 9.76 1.22 -1.89
N LYS A 28 9.05 0.44 -1.09
CA LYS A 28 8.28 -0.70 -1.60
C LYS A 28 7.06 -0.24 -2.41
N ILE A 29 6.44 0.87 -2.03
CA ILE A 29 5.36 1.47 -2.81
C ILE A 29 5.88 1.94 -4.17
N THR A 30 7.07 2.55 -4.20
CA THR A 30 7.72 2.94 -5.46
C THR A 30 7.98 1.71 -6.32
N TRP A 31 8.52 0.65 -5.72
CA TRP A 31 8.73 -0.62 -6.42
C TRP A 31 7.42 -1.15 -7.01
N LEU A 32 6.33 -1.09 -6.23
CA LEU A 32 5.02 -1.53 -6.69
C LEU A 32 4.58 -0.76 -7.93
N SER A 33 4.78 0.56 -7.94
CA SER A 33 4.40 1.40 -9.08
C SER A 33 5.12 1.01 -10.37
N GLU A 34 6.32 0.46 -10.24
CA GLU A 34 7.14 0.05 -11.38
C GLU A 34 6.89 -1.38 -11.80
N ASN A 35 6.33 -2.22 -10.92
CA ASN A 35 6.23 -3.67 -11.14
C ASN A 35 4.81 -4.22 -11.09
N LEU A 36 3.79 -3.40 -10.87
CA LEU A 36 2.43 -3.90 -10.67
C LEU A 36 1.92 -4.73 -11.87
N ASP A 37 2.32 -4.37 -13.08
CA ASP A 37 1.92 -5.12 -14.28
C ASP A 37 2.54 -6.52 -14.33
N ASN A 38 3.59 -6.77 -13.56
CA ASN A 38 4.36 -8.01 -13.60
C ASN A 38 4.13 -8.91 -12.39
N ILE A 39 3.25 -8.51 -11.47
CA ILE A 39 2.96 -9.28 -10.26
C ILE A 39 1.47 -9.59 -10.18
N THR A 40 1.13 -10.54 -9.31
CA THR A 40 -0.26 -10.81 -8.95
C THR A 40 -0.53 -10.15 -7.60
N PRO A 41 -1.34 -9.07 -7.56
CA PRO A 41 -1.68 -8.43 -6.31
C PRO A 41 -2.37 -9.38 -5.34
N LEU A 42 -2.21 -9.15 -4.04
CA LEU A 42 -2.82 -9.97 -2.99
C LEU A 42 -4.14 -9.33 -2.55
N PRO A 43 -5.29 -9.87 -3.01
CA PRO A 43 -6.58 -9.25 -2.70
C PRO A 43 -7.00 -9.46 -1.26
N LEU A 44 -7.77 -8.51 -0.74
CA LEU A 44 -8.43 -8.62 0.55
C LEU A 44 -9.87 -9.09 0.33
N LYS A 45 -10.48 -9.63 1.39
CA LYS A 45 -11.82 -10.20 1.34
C LYS A 45 -12.76 -9.47 2.31
N GLY A 46 -14.05 -9.81 2.23
CA GLY A 46 -15.06 -9.26 3.13
C GLY A 46 -15.27 -7.78 2.92
N SER A 47 -15.30 -7.03 4.01
CA SER A 47 -15.52 -5.59 3.97
C SER A 47 -14.40 -4.81 3.27
N LEU A 48 -13.24 -5.44 3.09
CA LEU A 48 -12.10 -4.84 2.40
C LEU A 48 -11.96 -5.35 0.95
N SER A 49 -12.99 -5.98 0.43
CA SER A 49 -13.03 -6.42 -0.96
C SER A 49 -12.82 -5.22 -1.90
N GLY A 50 -11.99 -5.41 -2.92
CA GLY A 50 -11.59 -4.32 -3.82
C GLY A 50 -10.26 -3.69 -3.48
N PHE A 51 -9.74 -3.96 -2.28
CA PHE A 51 -8.40 -3.53 -1.89
C PHE A 51 -7.40 -4.67 -2.03
N TYR A 52 -6.13 -4.28 -2.11
CA TYR A 52 -5.00 -5.20 -2.13
C TYR A 52 -4.06 -4.86 -0.97
N LYS A 53 -3.29 -5.84 -0.54
CA LYS A 53 -2.25 -5.61 0.48
C LYS A 53 -0.87 -5.72 -0.15
N LEU A 54 0.02 -4.84 0.27
CA LEU A 54 1.44 -4.89 -0.03
C LEU A 54 2.16 -5.22 1.27
N LYS A 55 2.98 -6.27 1.25
CA LYS A 55 3.72 -6.70 2.44
C LYS A 55 5.12 -6.08 2.46
N ILE A 56 5.47 -5.46 3.57
CA ILE A 56 6.80 -4.94 3.84
C ILE A 56 7.22 -5.45 5.22
N GLY A 57 7.82 -6.65 5.28
CA GLY A 57 8.11 -7.31 6.55
C GLY A 57 6.82 -7.51 7.35
N ASP A 58 6.77 -6.99 8.57
CA ASP A 58 5.58 -7.03 9.42
C ASP A 58 4.58 -5.90 9.13
N TRP A 59 4.88 -5.07 8.16
CA TRP A 59 4.05 -3.92 7.79
C TRP A 59 3.23 -4.22 6.56
N ARG A 60 2.12 -3.49 6.43
CA ARG A 60 1.20 -3.65 5.32
C ARG A 60 0.78 -2.29 4.80
N ALA A 61 0.67 -2.17 3.49
CA ALA A 61 0.02 -1.04 2.85
C ALA A 61 -1.22 -1.56 2.14
N LEU A 62 -2.36 -0.92 2.37
CA LEU A 62 -3.60 -1.24 1.69
C LEU A 62 -3.80 -0.27 0.54
N TYR A 63 -4.04 -0.79 -0.66
CA TYR A 63 -4.14 0.05 -1.84
C TYR A 63 -5.22 -0.43 -2.79
N GLU A 64 -5.68 0.50 -3.62
CA GLU A 64 -6.48 0.22 -4.81
C GLU A 64 -5.60 0.42 -6.04
N ALA A 65 -5.91 -0.28 -7.12
CA ALA A 65 -5.22 -0.13 -8.38
C ALA A 65 -6.23 0.02 -9.51
N ASP A 66 -6.07 1.08 -10.29
CA ASP A 66 -6.83 1.31 -11.51
C ASP A 66 -5.88 1.09 -12.67
N TYR A 67 -6.04 -0.04 -13.36
CA TYR A 67 -5.15 -0.43 -14.45
C TYR A 67 -5.38 0.41 -15.70
N ASP A 68 -6.60 0.89 -15.92
CA ASP A 68 -6.90 1.72 -17.08
C ASP A 68 -6.25 3.09 -16.95
N GLU A 69 -6.35 3.70 -15.77
CA GLU A 69 -5.76 5.00 -15.49
C GLU A 69 -4.30 4.91 -15.03
N LYS A 70 -3.78 3.69 -14.82
CA LYS A 70 -2.43 3.46 -14.31
C LYS A 70 -2.22 4.21 -12.99
N LEU A 71 -3.12 3.99 -12.04
CA LEU A 71 -3.14 4.71 -10.78
C LEU A 71 -3.20 3.74 -9.59
N ILE A 72 -2.30 3.93 -8.63
CA ILE A 72 -2.30 3.25 -7.35
C ILE A 72 -2.70 4.27 -6.28
N THR A 73 -3.71 3.95 -5.49
CA THR A 73 -4.12 4.80 -4.37
C THR A 73 -3.86 4.05 -3.07
N VAL A 74 -2.96 4.57 -2.25
CA VAL A 74 -2.61 3.98 -0.95
C VAL A 74 -3.52 4.57 0.11
N HIS A 75 -4.32 3.72 0.77
CA HIS A 75 -5.34 4.14 1.73
C HIS A 75 -4.85 4.10 3.16
N LYS A 76 -4.05 3.09 3.52
CA LYS A 76 -3.69 2.85 4.91
C LYS A 76 -2.36 2.13 4.98
N VAL A 77 -1.56 2.44 6.01
CA VAL A 77 -0.32 1.74 6.32
C VAL A 77 -0.34 1.39 7.80
N GLY A 78 0.05 0.17 8.14
CA GLY A 78 0.09 -0.22 9.54
C GLY A 78 0.77 -1.57 9.74
N HIS A 79 0.97 -1.90 11.02
CA HIS A 79 1.52 -3.19 11.39
C HIS A 79 0.48 -4.28 11.12
N ARG A 80 0.93 -5.47 10.71
CA ARG A 80 0.04 -6.60 10.38
C ARG A 80 -0.96 -6.96 11.48
N LYS A 81 -0.61 -6.68 12.74
CA LYS A 81 -1.47 -6.96 13.89
C LYS A 81 -2.59 -5.93 14.06
N GLU A 82 -2.47 -4.77 13.44
CA GLU A 82 -3.38 -3.64 13.67
C GLU A 82 -4.18 -3.24 12.43
N ILE A 83 -3.62 -3.49 11.25
CA ILE A 83 -4.14 -2.88 10.02
C ILE A 83 -5.56 -3.32 9.64
N TYR A 84 -5.94 -4.52 10.06
CA TYR A 84 -7.27 -5.08 9.73
C TYR A 84 -8.31 -4.90 10.84
N LYS A 85 -7.96 -4.22 11.91
CA LYS A 85 -8.88 -3.98 13.02
C LYS A 85 -9.80 -2.80 12.79
#